data_dadd6c4a468713fc4fb966897e21e7de
#
_entry.id   dadd6c4a468713fc4fb966897e21e7de
#
_cell.length_a   1.000
_cell.length_b   1.000
_cell.length_c   1.000
_cell.angle_alpha   90.00
_cell.angle_beta   90.00
_cell.angle_gamma   90.00
#
_symmetry.space_group_name_H-M   'P 1'
#
loop_
_entity.id
_entity.type
_entity.pdbx_description
1 polymer ?
#
loop_
_entity_poly.entity_id
_entity_poly.type
_entity_poly.pdbx_seq_one_letter_code
_entity_poly.pdbx_strand_id
1 'polypeptide(L)'
;MFDYTRAACTKIQRDFAKLRKTLEIFIQCLYILYIIYALCANVGNRIISLLTSGRPEEQRLATELSKPKKQFQDLIDELFAPTAKTIVRDSNEILFSQYGETIPPYMLSSGEKQMLVILLTALVQENRPGVMLMDEPEISLHIEWQQRLNTLVRTINPNIQIILCTHSPAIVMDGWMDAITEIEDITK
;
A
#
# COMPACT_ATOMS: atom_id res chain seq x y z
N MET A 1 24.38 24.56 -35.52
CA MET A 1 22.90 24.41 -35.64
C MET A 1 22.40 23.02 -35.28
N PHE A 2 23.24 21.99 -35.26
CA PHE A 2 22.86 20.59 -34.95
C PHE A 2 22.81 20.24 -33.45
N ASP A 3 23.42 21.03 -32.57
CA ASP A 3 23.47 20.72 -31.13
C ASP A 3 22.15 21.10 -30.38
N TYR A 4 21.44 22.11 -30.84
CA TYR A 4 20.19 22.54 -30.22
C TYR A 4 19.04 21.55 -30.41
N THR A 5 18.99 20.88 -31.56
CA THR A 5 17.96 19.87 -31.86
C THR A 5 18.16 18.57 -31.06
N ARG A 6 19.40 18.20 -30.79
CA ARG A 6 19.75 17.00 -30.01
C ARG A 6 19.41 17.19 -28.51
N ALA A 7 19.70 18.37 -27.97
CA ALA A 7 19.36 18.72 -26.59
C ALA A 7 17.83 18.82 -26.36
N ALA A 8 17.10 19.38 -27.35
CA ALA A 8 15.63 19.45 -27.29
C ALA A 8 15.01 18.04 -27.38
N CYS A 9 15.52 17.17 -28.25
CA CYS A 9 15.04 15.80 -28.40
C CYS A 9 15.26 14.97 -27.11
N THR A 10 16.43 15.11 -26.46
CA THR A 10 16.73 14.43 -25.19
C THR A 10 15.90 14.96 -24.02
N LYS A 11 15.51 16.23 -24.03
CA LYS A 11 14.62 16.80 -23.02
C LYS A 11 13.20 16.27 -23.19
N ILE A 12 12.70 16.25 -24.43
CA ILE A 12 11.38 15.70 -24.77
C ILE A 12 11.29 14.22 -24.40
N GLN A 13 12.32 13.42 -24.70
CA GLN A 13 12.36 11.99 -24.32
C GLN A 13 12.32 11.79 -22.78
N ARG A 14 13.03 12.63 -22.04
CA ARG A 14 12.98 12.59 -20.55
C ARG A 14 11.61 12.98 -20.00
N ASP A 15 10.98 13.99 -20.58
CA ASP A 15 9.66 14.46 -20.16
C ASP A 15 8.59 13.41 -20.51
N PHE A 16 8.67 12.74 -21.65
CA PHE A 16 7.83 11.60 -22.02
C PHE A 16 8.03 10.40 -21.09
N ALA A 17 9.27 10.08 -20.71
CA ALA A 17 9.55 9.00 -19.78
C ALA A 17 8.97 9.28 -18.38
N LYS A 18 9.06 10.54 -17.91
CA LYS A 18 8.42 10.97 -16.66
C LYS A 18 6.89 10.88 -16.73
N LEU A 19 6.29 11.37 -17.84
CA LEU A 19 4.85 11.29 -18.04
C LEU A 19 4.35 9.84 -18.06
N ARG A 20 5.10 8.95 -18.73
CA ARG A 20 4.80 7.52 -18.78
C ARG A 20 4.85 6.87 -17.39
N LYS A 21 5.92 7.12 -16.61
CA LYS A 21 6.03 6.64 -15.21
C LYS A 21 4.86 7.14 -14.35
N THR A 22 4.50 8.41 -14.46
CA THR A 22 3.36 9.00 -13.73
C THR A 22 2.03 8.37 -14.16
N LEU A 23 1.85 8.11 -15.44
CA LEU A 23 0.64 7.48 -15.98
C LEU A 23 0.53 6.01 -15.54
N GLU A 24 1.64 5.27 -15.55
CA GLU A 24 1.71 3.88 -15.07
C GLU A 24 1.36 3.79 -13.57
N ILE A 25 1.90 4.69 -12.74
CA ILE A 25 1.56 4.79 -11.31
C ILE A 25 0.07 5.13 -11.14
N PHE A 26 -0.47 6.05 -11.95
CA PHE A 26 -1.87 6.44 -11.88
C PHE A 26 -2.81 5.30 -12.28
N ILE A 27 -2.49 4.57 -13.35
CA ILE A 27 -3.24 3.38 -13.80
C ILE A 27 -3.16 2.28 -12.74
N GLN A 28 -2.01 2.07 -12.14
CA GLN A 28 -1.80 1.08 -11.08
C GLN A 28 -2.59 1.44 -9.82
N CYS A 29 -2.64 2.72 -9.44
CA CYS A 29 -3.48 3.22 -8.36
C CYS A 29 -4.98 3.04 -8.65
N LEU A 30 -5.44 3.32 -9.87
CA LEU A 30 -6.84 3.13 -10.28
C LEU A 30 -7.23 1.64 -10.29
N TYR A 31 -6.33 0.78 -10.77
CA TYR A 31 -6.57 -0.68 -10.78
C TYR A 31 -6.64 -1.24 -9.35
N ILE A 32 -5.76 -0.78 -8.46
CA ILE A 32 -5.78 -1.14 -7.04
C ILE A 32 -7.06 -0.63 -6.37
N LEU A 33 -7.46 0.62 -6.63
CA LEU A 33 -8.72 1.17 -6.12
C LEU A 33 -9.94 0.36 -6.60
N TYR A 34 -9.94 -0.08 -7.87
CA TYR A 34 -11.00 -0.94 -8.41
C TYR A 34 -11.03 -2.32 -7.72
N ILE A 35 -9.87 -2.95 -7.51
CA ILE A 35 -9.76 -4.23 -6.79
C ILE A 35 -10.24 -4.07 -5.35
N ILE A 36 -9.85 -2.99 -4.67
CA ILE A 36 -10.28 -2.68 -3.30
C ILE A 36 -11.79 -2.50 -3.24
N TYR A 37 -12.37 -1.74 -4.17
CA TYR A 37 -13.83 -1.57 -4.25
C TYR A 37 -14.55 -2.91 -4.44
N ALA A 38 -14.09 -3.73 -5.38
CA ALA A 38 -14.68 -5.04 -5.67
C ALA A 38 -14.57 -6.01 -4.49
N LEU A 39 -13.44 -6.00 -3.76
CA LEU A 39 -13.21 -6.85 -2.59
C LEU A 39 -13.97 -6.36 -1.36
N CYS A 40 -14.00 -5.06 -1.09
CA CYS A 40 -14.78 -4.49 0.02
C CYS A 40 -16.28 -4.75 -0.17
N ALA A 41 -16.80 -4.66 -1.39
CA ALA A 41 -18.19 -4.96 -1.70
C ALA A 41 -18.50 -6.46 -1.49
N ASN A 42 -17.63 -7.36 -1.94
CA ASN A 42 -17.82 -8.81 -1.77
C ASN A 42 -17.70 -9.27 -0.31
N VAL A 43 -16.68 -8.79 0.41
CA VAL A 43 -16.48 -9.13 1.83
C VAL A 43 -17.57 -8.50 2.68
N GLY A 44 -17.96 -7.25 2.43
CA GLY A 44 -19.05 -6.58 3.13
C GLY A 44 -20.39 -7.32 2.99
N ASN A 45 -20.75 -7.72 1.77
CA ASN A 45 -21.99 -8.48 1.52
C ASN A 45 -21.97 -9.86 2.18
N ARG A 46 -20.81 -10.54 2.21
CA ARG A 46 -20.65 -11.82 2.90
C ARG A 46 -20.76 -11.67 4.42
N ILE A 47 -20.16 -10.65 5.01
CA ILE A 47 -20.24 -10.37 6.44
C ILE A 47 -21.69 -10.03 6.83
N ILE A 48 -22.38 -9.20 6.05
CA ILE A 48 -23.77 -8.84 6.29
C ILE A 48 -24.67 -10.09 6.25
N SER A 49 -24.52 -10.96 5.26
CA SER A 49 -25.29 -12.21 5.16
C SER A 49 -25.04 -13.15 6.33
N LEU A 50 -23.82 -13.24 6.83
CA LEU A 50 -23.44 -14.05 7.99
C LEU A 50 -23.96 -13.47 9.31
N LEU A 51 -23.95 -12.14 9.46
CA LEU A 51 -24.46 -11.47 10.66
C LEU A 51 -25.99 -11.53 10.78
N THR A 52 -26.70 -11.62 9.64
CA THR A 52 -28.17 -11.70 9.60
C THR A 52 -28.70 -13.11 9.81
N SER A 53 -27.87 -14.15 9.69
CA SER A 53 -28.32 -15.56 9.81
C SER A 53 -28.51 -16.06 11.25
N GLY A 54 -28.03 -15.32 12.25
CA GLY A 54 -28.29 -15.59 13.69
C GLY A 54 -27.65 -16.84 14.28
N ARG A 55 -26.84 -17.61 13.52
CA ARG A 55 -26.15 -18.80 14.02
C ARG A 55 -24.83 -18.44 14.70
N PRO A 56 -24.55 -18.97 15.92
CA PRO A 56 -23.36 -18.62 16.69
C PRO A 56 -22.03 -18.95 15.96
N GLU A 57 -22.02 -19.98 15.12
CA GLU A 57 -20.82 -20.32 14.31
C GLU A 57 -20.57 -19.31 13.20
N GLU A 58 -21.62 -18.78 12.60
CA GLU A 58 -21.54 -17.77 11.53
C GLU A 58 -21.13 -16.41 12.10
N GLN A 59 -21.53 -16.07 13.32
CA GLN A 59 -21.06 -14.88 14.02
C GLN A 59 -19.57 -14.95 14.38
N ARG A 60 -19.05 -16.14 14.78
CA ARG A 60 -17.63 -16.35 14.97
C ARG A 60 -16.85 -16.18 13.67
N LEU A 61 -17.33 -16.76 12.59
CA LEU A 61 -16.71 -16.64 11.27
C LEU A 61 -16.69 -15.18 10.78
N ALA A 62 -17.78 -14.43 10.97
CA ALA A 62 -17.84 -13.00 10.64
C ALA A 62 -16.83 -12.18 11.46
N THR A 63 -16.66 -12.52 12.75
CA THR A 63 -15.67 -11.88 13.63
C THR A 63 -14.24 -12.18 13.16
N GLU A 64 -13.94 -13.44 12.82
CA GLU A 64 -12.64 -13.84 12.29
C GLU A 64 -12.30 -13.11 10.97
N LEU A 65 -13.28 -13.00 10.05
CA LEU A 65 -13.12 -12.29 8.78
C LEU A 65 -12.94 -10.77 8.96
N SER A 66 -13.46 -10.21 10.06
CA SER A 66 -13.31 -8.77 10.34
C SER A 66 -11.97 -8.38 11.00
N LYS A 67 -11.26 -9.34 11.61
CA LYS A 67 -9.99 -9.08 12.31
C LYS A 67 -8.91 -8.43 11.42
N PRO A 68 -8.61 -8.94 10.20
CA PRO A 68 -7.60 -8.32 9.36
C PRO A 68 -7.95 -6.87 8.96
N LYS A 69 -9.25 -6.62 8.69
CA LYS A 69 -9.73 -5.26 8.39
C LYS A 69 -9.50 -4.32 9.59
N LYS A 70 -9.87 -4.76 10.79
CA LYS A 70 -9.69 -3.96 12.00
C LYS A 70 -8.19 -3.69 12.27
N GLN A 71 -7.36 -4.72 12.19
CA GLN A 71 -5.91 -4.60 12.38
C GLN A 71 -5.29 -3.60 11.39
N PHE A 72 -5.70 -3.65 10.12
CA PHE A 72 -5.28 -2.69 9.11
C PHE A 72 -5.73 -1.27 9.47
N GLN A 73 -6.98 -1.07 9.89
CA GLN A 73 -7.50 0.24 10.26
C GLN A 73 -6.76 0.82 11.47
N ASP A 74 -6.50 0.00 12.50
CA ASP A 74 -5.75 0.40 13.69
C ASP A 74 -4.30 0.81 13.33
N LEU A 75 -3.67 0.08 12.41
CA LEU A 75 -2.33 0.37 11.92
C LEU A 75 -2.26 1.67 11.11
N ILE A 76 -3.23 1.91 10.24
CA ILE A 76 -3.33 3.17 9.48
C ILE A 76 -3.55 4.35 10.43
N ASP A 77 -4.42 4.22 11.43
CA ASP A 77 -4.65 5.27 12.42
C ASP A 77 -3.36 5.61 13.20
N GLU A 78 -2.57 4.59 13.58
CA GLU A 78 -1.25 4.80 14.20
C GLU A 78 -0.29 5.56 13.27
N LEU A 79 -0.18 5.13 12.02
CA LEU A 79 0.75 5.72 11.05
C LEU A 79 0.39 7.17 10.70
N PHE A 80 -0.91 7.48 10.62
CA PHE A 80 -1.38 8.80 10.21
C PHE A 80 -1.69 9.73 11.40
N ALA A 81 -1.52 9.26 12.65
CA ALA A 81 -1.70 10.07 13.85
C ALA A 81 -0.93 11.41 13.83
N PRO A 82 0.34 11.48 13.35
CA PRO A 82 1.08 12.75 13.29
C PRO A 82 0.41 13.82 12.41
N THR A 83 -0.40 13.40 11.43
CA THR A 83 -1.16 14.31 10.54
C THR A 83 -2.61 14.46 10.94
N ALA A 84 -2.99 13.96 12.14
CA ALA A 84 -4.35 13.99 12.70
C ALA A 84 -5.40 13.36 11.77
N LYS A 85 -5.01 12.30 11.03
CA LYS A 85 -5.92 11.56 10.16
C LYS A 85 -6.23 10.21 10.75
N THR A 86 -7.50 9.80 10.68
CA THR A 86 -7.99 8.49 11.08
C THR A 86 -8.90 7.92 10.00
N ILE A 87 -8.94 6.60 9.86
CA ILE A 87 -9.82 5.94 8.89
C ILE A 87 -11.27 5.92 9.40
N VAL A 88 -12.22 6.22 8.54
CA VAL A 88 -13.67 6.12 8.87
C VAL A 88 -14.09 4.66 8.85
N ARG A 89 -14.54 4.14 10.01
CA ARG A 89 -14.79 2.69 10.20
C ARG A 89 -16.16 2.24 9.72
N ASP A 90 -17.13 3.15 9.76
CA ASP A 90 -18.55 2.86 9.47
C ASP A 90 -18.90 3.05 7.98
N SER A 91 -17.90 3.15 7.13
CA SER A 91 -18.05 3.28 5.68
C SER A 91 -17.63 2.02 4.96
N ASN A 92 -18.31 1.71 3.84
CA ASN A 92 -17.87 0.71 2.87
C ASN A 92 -16.80 1.26 1.91
N GLU A 93 -16.55 2.56 1.96
CA GLU A 93 -15.50 3.24 1.20
C GLU A 93 -14.32 3.54 2.12
N ILE A 94 -13.14 3.64 1.54
CA ILE A 94 -11.96 4.11 2.26
C ILE A 94 -12.05 5.63 2.33
N LEU A 95 -12.40 6.12 3.50
CA LEU A 95 -12.48 7.54 3.82
C LEU A 95 -11.65 7.81 5.07
N PHE A 96 -11.19 9.04 5.20
CA PHE A 96 -10.45 9.50 6.37
C PHE A 96 -11.19 10.65 7.03
N SER A 97 -10.99 10.79 8.33
CA SER A 97 -11.40 11.97 9.10
C SER A 97 -10.16 12.77 9.47
N GLN A 98 -10.19 14.08 9.26
CA GLN A 98 -9.17 15.02 9.71
C GLN A 98 -9.86 16.26 10.28
N TYR A 99 -9.59 16.59 11.56
CA TYR A 99 -10.21 17.71 12.26
C TYR A 99 -11.74 17.73 12.21
N GLY A 100 -12.37 16.56 12.16
CA GLY A 100 -13.83 16.43 12.08
C GLY A 100 -14.43 16.50 10.67
N GLU A 101 -13.61 16.73 9.66
CA GLU A 101 -14.01 16.70 8.25
C GLU A 101 -13.66 15.35 7.62
N THR A 102 -14.54 14.87 6.74
CA THR A 102 -14.27 13.64 5.96
C THR A 102 -13.50 13.99 4.70
N ILE A 103 -12.35 13.35 4.53
CA ILE A 103 -11.49 13.53 3.34
C ILE A 103 -11.33 12.21 2.59
N PRO A 104 -11.39 12.24 1.26
CA PRO A 104 -11.17 11.07 0.42
C PRO A 104 -9.67 10.76 0.27
N PRO A 105 -9.28 9.53 -0.14
CA PRO A 105 -7.89 9.09 -0.24
C PRO A 105 -7.02 9.95 -1.17
N TYR A 106 -7.61 10.57 -2.19
CA TYR A 106 -6.84 11.41 -3.11
C TYR A 106 -6.31 12.70 -2.47
N MET A 107 -6.83 13.10 -1.30
CA MET A 107 -6.35 14.25 -0.51
C MET A 107 -5.21 13.90 0.44
N LEU A 108 -4.85 12.62 0.57
CA LEU A 108 -3.66 12.20 1.32
C LEU A 108 -2.38 12.71 0.65
N SER A 109 -1.32 12.89 1.44
CA SER A 109 0.02 13.17 0.93
C SER A 109 0.54 12.01 0.06
N SER A 110 1.59 12.24 -0.73
CA SER A 110 2.19 11.19 -1.56
C SER A 110 2.67 10.00 -0.74
N GLY A 111 3.33 10.24 0.40
CA GLY A 111 3.80 9.18 1.29
C GLY A 111 2.66 8.41 1.95
N GLU A 112 1.62 9.08 2.41
CA GLU A 112 0.41 8.43 2.95
C GLU A 112 -0.28 7.55 1.91
N LYS A 113 -0.41 8.04 0.67
CA LYS A 113 -0.96 7.24 -0.45
C LYS A 113 -0.11 6.01 -0.72
N GLN A 114 1.21 6.18 -0.78
CA GLN A 114 2.14 5.08 -1.02
C GLN A 114 2.03 4.01 0.07
N MET A 115 2.06 4.40 1.33
CA MET A 115 1.91 3.49 2.46
C MET A 115 0.55 2.79 2.45
N LEU A 116 -0.53 3.53 2.20
CA LEU A 116 -1.88 2.99 2.08
C LEU A 116 -1.95 1.90 1.00
N VAL A 117 -1.42 2.15 -0.19
CA VAL A 117 -1.39 1.20 -1.31
C VAL A 117 -0.60 -0.05 -0.95
N ILE A 118 0.58 0.09 -0.36
CA ILE A 118 1.42 -1.04 0.04
C ILE A 118 0.69 -1.93 1.05
N LEU A 119 0.15 -1.36 2.11
CA LEU A 119 -0.54 -2.12 3.16
C LEU A 119 -1.86 -2.73 2.68
N LEU A 120 -2.61 -2.04 1.80
CA LEU A 120 -3.81 -2.61 1.17
C LEU A 120 -3.46 -3.80 0.28
N THR A 121 -2.36 -3.73 -0.46
CA THR A 121 -1.90 -4.85 -1.29
C THR A 121 -1.60 -6.09 -0.44
N ALA A 122 -1.00 -5.91 0.73
CA ALA A 122 -0.77 -6.99 1.68
C ALA A 122 -2.09 -7.54 2.29
N LEU A 123 -3.03 -6.65 2.62
CA LEU A 123 -4.33 -7.02 3.19
C LEU A 123 -5.18 -7.86 2.22
N VAL A 124 -5.20 -7.48 0.94
CA VAL A 124 -5.99 -8.15 -0.11
C VAL A 124 -5.57 -9.62 -0.32
N GLN A 125 -4.35 -9.98 0.06
CA GLN A 125 -3.88 -11.36 -0.01
C GLN A 125 -4.46 -12.28 1.08
N GLU A 126 -5.28 -11.74 2.00
CA GLU A 126 -6.04 -12.51 3.02
C GLU A 126 -5.18 -13.51 3.81
N ASN A 127 -3.98 -13.13 4.23
CA ASN A 127 -3.01 -13.99 4.90
C ASN A 127 -2.56 -15.22 4.09
N ARG A 128 -2.82 -15.26 2.79
CA ARG A 128 -2.32 -16.33 1.92
C ARG A 128 -0.84 -16.17 1.65
N PRO A 129 -0.10 -17.27 1.50
CA PRO A 129 1.27 -17.19 1.00
C PRO A 129 1.29 -16.53 -0.38
N GLY A 130 2.20 -15.59 -0.54
CA GLY A 130 2.34 -14.84 -1.79
C GLY A 130 3.68 -14.14 -1.87
N VAL A 131 3.96 -13.56 -3.02
CA VAL A 131 5.16 -12.74 -3.25
C VAL A 131 4.72 -11.31 -3.54
N MET A 132 5.33 -10.35 -2.85
CA MET A 132 5.15 -8.92 -3.08
C MET A 132 6.43 -8.34 -3.67
N LEU A 133 6.33 -7.87 -4.90
CA LEU A 133 7.43 -7.21 -5.59
C LEU A 133 7.28 -5.70 -5.44
N MET A 134 8.33 -5.02 -5.00
CA MET A 134 8.35 -3.57 -4.85
C MET A 134 9.63 -3.01 -5.49
N ASP A 135 9.46 -1.94 -6.27
CA ASP A 135 10.55 -1.19 -6.87
C ASP A 135 10.57 0.22 -6.28
N GLU A 136 11.68 0.57 -5.63
CA GLU A 136 11.88 1.84 -4.91
C GLU A 136 10.67 2.24 -4.03
N PRO A 137 10.20 1.37 -3.12
CA PRO A 137 9.01 1.65 -2.32
C PRO A 137 9.21 2.85 -1.37
N GLU A 138 10.44 3.26 -1.11
CA GLU A 138 10.81 4.40 -0.30
C GLU A 138 10.46 5.76 -0.89
N ILE A 139 10.20 5.84 -2.18
CA ILE A 139 9.87 7.12 -2.82
C ILE A 139 8.68 7.76 -2.11
N SER A 140 8.87 8.99 -1.64
CA SER A 140 7.89 9.77 -0.88
C SER A 140 7.62 9.29 0.55
N LEU A 141 8.21 8.20 1.03
CA LEU A 141 8.05 7.76 2.41
C LEU A 141 8.98 8.52 3.37
N HIS A 142 8.45 8.88 4.53
CA HIS A 142 9.26 9.39 5.63
C HIS A 142 10.23 8.31 6.12
N ILE A 143 11.40 8.71 6.60
CA ILE A 143 12.48 7.78 7.01
C ILE A 143 12.01 6.74 8.04
N GLU A 144 11.19 7.13 9.01
CA GLU A 144 10.63 6.22 10.02
C GLU A 144 9.71 5.15 9.41
N TRP A 145 8.98 5.51 8.34
CA TRP A 145 8.13 4.55 7.63
C TRP A 145 8.96 3.61 6.76
N GLN A 146 10.06 4.11 6.17
CA GLN A 146 11.00 3.26 5.43
C GLN A 146 11.58 2.17 6.33
N GLN A 147 12.03 2.53 7.54
CA GLN A 147 12.59 1.58 8.51
C GLN A 147 11.57 0.50 8.91
N ARG A 148 10.31 0.87 9.06
CA ARG A 148 9.24 -0.03 9.50
C ARG A 148 8.52 -0.76 8.36
N LEU A 149 8.80 -0.47 7.09
CA LEU A 149 8.02 -0.92 5.94
C LEU A 149 7.83 -2.44 5.92
N ASN A 150 8.92 -3.19 6.01
CA ASN A 150 8.89 -4.66 5.96
C ASN A 150 8.10 -5.24 7.13
N THR A 151 8.29 -4.71 8.33
CA THR A 151 7.57 -5.12 9.54
C THR A 151 6.08 -4.81 9.43
N LEU A 152 5.70 -3.64 8.92
CA LEU A 152 4.31 -3.24 8.73
C LEU A 152 3.59 -4.16 7.73
N VAL A 153 4.21 -4.46 6.59
CA VAL A 153 3.66 -5.40 5.59
C VAL A 153 3.45 -6.78 6.20
N ARG A 154 4.43 -7.30 6.94
CA ARG A 154 4.33 -8.62 7.59
C ARG A 154 3.38 -8.64 8.79
N THR A 155 3.11 -7.51 9.40
CA THR A 155 2.06 -7.40 10.43
C THR A 155 0.69 -7.64 9.82
N ILE A 156 0.46 -7.17 8.60
CA ILE A 156 -0.80 -7.40 7.88
C ILE A 156 -0.87 -8.81 7.29
N ASN A 157 0.20 -9.27 6.66
CA ASN A 157 0.29 -10.63 6.11
C ASN A 157 1.63 -11.29 6.45
N PRO A 158 1.70 -12.12 7.50
CA PRO A 158 2.94 -12.77 7.93
C PRO A 158 3.47 -13.82 6.94
N ASN A 159 2.63 -14.30 6.03
CA ASN A 159 2.95 -15.35 5.05
C ASN A 159 3.47 -14.82 3.72
N ILE A 160 3.67 -13.49 3.62
CA ILE A 160 4.14 -12.86 2.40
C ILE A 160 5.66 -12.91 2.30
N GLN A 161 6.16 -13.27 1.12
CA GLN A 161 7.55 -13.06 0.76
C GLN A 161 7.69 -11.68 0.12
N ILE A 162 8.56 -10.84 0.67
CA ILE A 162 8.86 -9.51 0.14
C ILE A 162 10.13 -9.60 -0.69
N ILE A 163 10.08 -9.13 -1.93
CA ILE A 163 11.24 -8.91 -2.80
C ILE A 163 11.18 -7.44 -3.21
N LEU A 164 12.18 -6.68 -2.83
CA LEU A 164 12.23 -5.25 -3.12
C LEU A 164 13.57 -4.83 -3.71
N CYS A 165 13.53 -3.89 -4.65
CA CYS A 165 14.69 -3.14 -5.10
C CYS A 165 14.65 -1.77 -4.42
N THR A 166 15.76 -1.35 -3.82
CA THR A 166 15.81 -0.09 -3.07
C THR A 166 17.21 0.52 -3.14
N HIS A 167 17.24 1.84 -3.11
CA HIS A 167 18.46 2.61 -2.87
C HIS A 167 18.53 3.17 -1.45
N SER A 168 17.51 2.91 -0.60
CA SER A 168 17.47 3.41 0.78
C SER A 168 18.05 2.40 1.76
N PRO A 169 19.15 2.71 2.44
CA PRO A 169 19.66 1.88 3.52
C PRO A 169 18.66 1.70 4.65
N ALA A 170 17.78 2.69 4.86
CA ALA A 170 16.82 2.68 5.95
C ALA A 170 15.86 1.48 5.91
N ILE A 171 15.46 1.01 4.72
CA ILE A 171 14.55 -0.13 4.58
C ILE A 171 15.15 -1.44 5.10
N VAL A 172 16.49 -1.57 5.03
CA VAL A 172 17.18 -2.82 5.34
C VAL A 172 17.85 -2.83 6.72
N MET A 173 17.96 -1.67 7.36
CA MET A 173 18.69 -1.54 8.64
C MET A 173 18.02 -2.26 9.81
N ASP A 174 16.71 -2.40 9.81
CA ASP A 174 15.95 -2.97 10.93
C ASP A 174 15.80 -4.50 10.81
N GLY A 175 16.92 -5.21 10.91
CA GLY A 175 16.95 -6.69 10.96
C GLY A 175 16.93 -7.39 9.59
N TRP A 176 17.14 -6.67 8.48
CA TRP A 176 17.10 -7.24 7.13
C TRP A 176 18.46 -7.22 6.40
N MET A 177 19.54 -6.87 7.11
CA MET A 177 20.87 -6.79 6.53
C MET A 177 21.35 -8.09 5.88
N ASP A 178 21.01 -9.24 6.48
CA ASP A 178 21.40 -10.56 5.97
C ASP A 178 20.61 -11.00 4.73
N ALA A 179 19.52 -10.26 4.38
CA ALA A 179 18.70 -10.53 3.22
C ALA A 179 19.05 -9.67 1.99
N ILE A 180 20.12 -8.89 2.08
CA ILE A 180 20.58 -8.04 0.98
C ILE A 180 21.34 -8.88 -0.03
N THR A 181 21.04 -8.65 -1.31
CA THR A 181 21.83 -9.15 -2.45
C THR A 181 22.17 -7.97 -3.35
N GLU A 182 23.43 -7.75 -3.64
CA GLU A 182 23.86 -6.70 -4.56
C GLU A 182 23.53 -7.10 -6.01
N ILE A 183 23.08 -6.13 -6.82
CA ILE A 183 22.69 -6.40 -8.21
C ILE A 183 23.90 -6.94 -9.01
N GLU A 184 25.11 -6.50 -8.68
CA GLU A 184 26.36 -6.97 -9.32
C GLU A 184 26.59 -8.47 -9.11
N ASP A 185 26.11 -9.06 -8.02
CA ASP A 185 26.25 -10.50 -7.74
C ASP A 185 25.26 -11.35 -8.54
N ILE A 186 24.17 -10.77 -9.01
CA ILE A 186 23.12 -11.46 -9.79
C ILE A 186 23.41 -11.42 -11.30
N THR A 187 24.21 -10.47 -11.78
CA THR A 187 24.44 -10.20 -13.20
C THR A 187 25.70 -10.89 -13.79
N LYS A 188 26.31 -11.81 -13.07
CA LYS A 188 27.48 -12.60 -13.55
C LYS A 188 27.10 -13.81 -14.33
#